data_685e73e92b195e2c270683aef0bb8005
#
_entry.id   685e73e92b195e2c270683aef0bb8005
#
_cell.length_a   1.000
_cell.length_b   1.000
_cell.length_c   1.000
_cell.angle_alpha   90.00
_cell.angle_beta   90.00
_cell.angle_gamma   90.00
#
_symmetry.space_group_name_H-M   'P 1'
#
loop_
_entity.id
_entity.type
_entity.pdbx_description
1 polymer ?
#
loop_
_entity_poly.entity_id
_entity_poly.type
_entity_poly.pdbx_seq_one_letter_code
_entity_poly.pdbx_strand_id
1 'polypeptide(L)'
;SLPISDVFVAIFSMVIGMFTFSGSLIAVLKLRGKLNNFSTKLGNIFSVFLPTILIIPAVLEMDTFLYEFIILVALIAGVIRVAVIGGADMPVVIAFLNSLSGIAAMSAGFIVNSIILIVAGALVGASGIILTLLMCAAMNRTLLDVLKGGFGTTNINNEYTKDPISTSPEDVAIELSYAESVVIVPGYGMAVAQAQAAVKELTNTLKDKNIEVKFAIHPVAGRMPGHMNVLLAEVDIDYEDMFTLEDINSEFSSTDVVLVLGANDVVNPLARTDEESPIYGMPILDVDLAKQVVVLKRSMSPGYAG
;
A
#
# COMPACT_ATOMS: atom_id res chain seq x y z
N SER A 1 44.51 5.57 -4.49
CA SER A 1 43.23 6.21 -4.80
C SER A 1 42.34 5.21 -5.48
N LEU A 2 41.08 5.06 -5.04
CA LEU A 2 40.07 4.24 -5.73
C LEU A 2 39.81 4.83 -7.12
N PRO A 3 39.44 3.99 -8.12
CA PRO A 3 38.98 4.47 -9.40
C PRO A 3 37.74 5.41 -9.21
N ILE A 4 37.65 6.44 -10.03
CA ILE A 4 36.51 7.41 -9.99
C ILE A 4 35.16 6.69 -10.11
N SER A 5 35.10 5.61 -10.91
CA SER A 5 33.92 4.75 -11.03
C SER A 5 33.46 4.18 -9.70
N ASP A 6 34.38 3.67 -8.88
CA ASP A 6 34.07 3.02 -7.61
C ASP A 6 33.63 4.03 -6.57
N VAL A 7 34.25 5.23 -6.58
CA VAL A 7 33.84 6.36 -5.74
C VAL A 7 32.41 6.81 -6.08
N PHE A 8 32.08 6.92 -7.39
CA PHE A 8 30.74 7.26 -7.82
C PHE A 8 29.71 6.23 -7.33
N VAL A 9 29.97 4.93 -7.55
CA VAL A 9 29.09 3.84 -7.12
C VAL A 9 28.91 3.83 -5.58
N ALA A 10 29.99 4.11 -4.84
CA ALA A 10 29.93 4.19 -3.39
C ALA A 10 29.01 5.32 -2.91
N ILE A 11 29.21 6.53 -3.44
CA ILE A 11 28.38 7.70 -3.11
C ILE A 11 26.92 7.46 -3.51
N PHE A 12 26.67 6.92 -4.69
CA PHE A 12 25.34 6.59 -5.17
C PHE A 12 24.64 5.59 -4.24
N SER A 13 25.31 4.48 -3.89
CA SER A 13 24.77 3.49 -2.95
C SER A 13 24.45 4.11 -1.58
N MET A 14 25.35 4.95 -1.08
CA MET A 14 25.21 5.60 0.21
C MET A 14 24.04 6.60 0.23
N VAL A 15 23.90 7.43 -0.80
CA VAL A 15 22.78 8.39 -0.92
C VAL A 15 21.44 7.68 -0.96
N ILE A 16 21.29 6.67 -1.83
CA ILE A 16 20.05 5.91 -1.92
C ILE A 16 19.78 5.16 -0.60
N GLY A 17 20.79 4.54 0.00
CA GLY A 17 20.65 3.81 1.25
C GLY A 17 20.17 4.71 2.39
N MET A 18 20.74 5.90 2.55
CA MET A 18 20.35 6.84 3.60
C MET A 18 18.97 7.45 3.36
N PHE A 19 18.64 7.77 2.11
CA PHE A 19 17.31 8.22 1.72
C PHE A 19 16.23 7.17 2.04
N THR A 20 16.48 5.91 1.66
CA THR A 20 15.53 4.82 1.90
C THR A 20 15.40 4.47 3.37
N PHE A 21 16.51 4.51 4.13
CA PHE A 21 16.50 4.29 5.57
C PHE A 21 15.59 5.28 6.29
N SER A 22 15.84 6.58 6.08
CA SER A 22 15.05 7.63 6.73
C SER A 22 13.61 7.66 6.25
N GLY A 23 13.39 7.47 4.95
CA GLY A 23 12.04 7.37 4.36
C GLY A 23 11.24 6.21 4.94
N SER A 24 11.84 5.04 5.10
CA SER A 24 11.19 3.87 5.68
C SER A 24 10.82 4.07 7.15
N LEU A 25 11.68 4.75 7.91
CA LEU A 25 11.38 5.08 9.31
C LEU A 25 10.15 5.99 9.41
N ILE A 26 10.05 7.01 8.57
CA ILE A 26 8.88 7.90 8.50
C ILE A 26 7.63 7.14 8.06
N ALA A 27 7.73 6.25 7.07
CA ALA A 27 6.62 5.42 6.64
C ALA A 27 6.06 4.58 7.81
N VAL A 28 6.92 3.95 8.62
CA VAL A 28 6.50 3.20 9.81
C VAL A 28 5.80 4.08 10.83
N LEU A 29 6.31 5.29 11.10
CA LEU A 29 5.68 6.21 12.05
C LEU A 29 4.30 6.69 11.57
N LYS A 30 4.14 6.94 10.27
CA LYS A 30 2.85 7.28 9.67
C LYS A 30 1.84 6.13 9.75
N LEU A 31 2.26 4.92 9.40
CA LEU A 31 1.41 3.74 9.49
C LEU A 31 0.96 3.43 10.92
N ARG A 32 1.74 3.82 11.91
CA ARG A 32 1.36 3.75 13.34
C ARG A 32 0.46 4.90 13.80
N GLY A 33 0.12 5.85 12.92
CA GLY A 33 -0.70 7.02 13.28
C GLY A 33 -0.01 8.02 14.20
N LYS A 34 1.34 7.96 14.31
CA LYS A 34 2.13 8.86 15.18
C LYS A 34 2.55 10.15 14.50
N LEU A 35 2.40 10.25 13.17
CA LEU A 35 2.74 11.43 12.39
C LEU A 35 1.56 11.85 11.52
N ASN A 36 1.19 13.13 11.63
CA ASN A 36 0.22 13.76 10.75
C ASN A 36 0.87 14.18 9.43
N ASN A 37 0.06 14.40 8.40
CA ASN A 37 0.57 14.84 7.11
C ASN A 37 1.18 16.25 7.20
N PHE A 38 2.41 16.38 6.75
CA PHE A 38 3.08 17.67 6.61
C PHE A 38 2.86 18.21 5.19
N SER A 39 2.26 19.39 5.06
CA SER A 39 2.13 20.08 3.79
C SER A 39 3.28 21.07 3.62
N THR A 40 4.29 20.72 2.81
CA THR A 40 5.33 21.68 2.41
C THR A 40 5.60 21.57 0.92
N LYS A 41 4.97 22.48 0.14
CA LYS A 41 5.22 22.60 -1.31
C LYS A 41 6.70 22.86 -1.64
N LEU A 42 7.43 23.58 -0.79
CA LEU A 42 8.85 23.87 -0.97
C LEU A 42 9.76 22.67 -0.71
N GLY A 43 9.41 21.81 0.25
CA GLY A 43 10.22 20.63 0.61
C GLY A 43 10.32 19.60 -0.53
N ASN A 44 9.30 19.52 -1.39
CA ASN A 44 9.27 18.59 -2.50
C ASN A 44 10.33 18.83 -3.56
N ILE A 45 10.63 20.09 -3.87
CA ILE A 45 11.63 20.45 -4.89
C ILE A 45 13.04 20.19 -4.33
N PHE A 46 13.31 20.63 -3.11
CA PHE A 46 14.61 20.46 -2.48
C PHE A 46 14.99 19.01 -2.20
N SER A 47 14.02 18.15 -1.86
CA SER A 47 14.28 16.74 -1.50
C SER A 47 14.78 15.88 -2.65
N VAL A 48 14.50 16.23 -3.91
CA VAL A 48 14.95 15.48 -5.09
C VAL A 48 16.23 16.08 -5.68
N PHE A 49 16.29 17.40 -5.80
CA PHE A 49 17.39 18.06 -6.50
C PHE A 49 18.66 18.19 -5.64
N LEU A 50 18.51 18.38 -4.35
CA LEU A 50 19.68 18.65 -3.48
C LEU A 50 20.63 17.45 -3.37
N PRO A 51 20.16 16.21 -3.13
CA PRO A 51 21.07 15.05 -3.10
C PRO A 51 21.75 14.78 -4.45
N THR A 52 21.03 14.98 -5.57
CA THR A 52 21.57 14.72 -6.91
C THR A 52 22.62 15.73 -7.33
N ILE A 53 22.45 17.02 -6.98
CA ILE A 53 23.43 18.08 -7.28
C ILE A 53 24.72 17.87 -6.48
N LEU A 54 24.64 17.38 -5.26
CA LEU A 54 25.81 17.17 -4.40
C LEU A 54 26.67 15.96 -4.77
N ILE A 55 26.15 15.02 -5.57
CA ILE A 55 26.92 13.86 -6.03
C ILE A 55 28.10 14.31 -6.91
N ILE A 56 27.92 15.32 -7.76
CA ILE A 56 28.95 15.77 -8.73
C ILE A 56 30.20 16.31 -8.01
N PRO A 57 30.14 17.31 -7.10
CA PRO A 57 31.36 17.78 -6.41
C PRO A 57 31.95 16.73 -5.48
N ALA A 58 31.14 15.81 -4.92
CA ALA A 58 31.66 14.76 -4.06
C ALA A 58 32.54 13.73 -4.82
N VAL A 59 32.25 13.50 -6.09
CA VAL A 59 33.07 12.63 -6.94
C VAL A 59 34.41 13.32 -7.32
N LEU A 60 34.38 14.64 -7.44
CA LEU A 60 35.54 15.42 -7.89
C LEU A 60 36.50 15.79 -6.76
N GLU A 61 36.00 16.11 -5.58
CA GLU A 61 36.77 16.60 -4.44
C GLU A 61 36.65 15.64 -3.25
N MET A 62 37.38 14.57 -3.18
CA MET A 62 37.35 13.51 -2.17
C MET A 62 37.61 14.00 -0.72
N ASP A 63 36.82 14.95 -0.22
CA ASP A 63 36.88 15.46 1.15
C ASP A 63 35.89 14.71 2.07
N THR A 64 36.36 14.27 3.23
CA THR A 64 35.55 13.55 4.23
C THR A 64 34.36 14.37 4.71
N PHE A 65 34.53 15.69 4.89
CA PHE A 65 33.44 16.58 5.28
C PHE A 65 32.27 16.58 4.26
N LEU A 66 32.61 16.53 2.98
CA LEU A 66 31.57 16.51 1.91
C LEU A 66 30.76 15.21 1.93
N TYR A 67 31.36 14.06 2.24
CA TYR A 67 30.64 12.81 2.40
C TYR A 67 29.67 12.84 3.58
N GLU A 68 30.10 13.34 4.73
CA GLU A 68 29.20 13.47 5.90
C GLU A 68 28.03 14.41 5.62
N PHE A 69 28.30 15.52 4.91
CA PHE A 69 27.25 16.45 4.49
C PHE A 69 26.24 15.82 3.54
N ILE A 70 26.67 15.02 2.57
CA ILE A 70 25.78 14.31 1.62
C ILE A 70 24.92 13.29 2.36
N ILE A 71 25.47 12.55 3.31
CA ILE A 71 24.72 11.61 4.15
C ILE A 71 23.58 12.35 4.87
N LEU A 72 23.90 13.47 5.52
CA LEU A 72 22.92 14.26 6.24
C LEU A 72 21.82 14.78 5.32
N VAL A 73 22.18 15.28 4.14
CA VAL A 73 21.24 15.77 3.13
C VAL A 73 20.34 14.64 2.63
N ALA A 74 20.89 13.45 2.36
CA ALA A 74 20.11 12.29 1.92
C ALA A 74 19.12 11.84 2.99
N LEU A 75 19.51 11.81 4.26
CA LEU A 75 18.63 11.50 5.39
C LEU A 75 17.47 12.51 5.49
N ILE A 76 17.76 13.80 5.43
CA ILE A 76 16.76 14.87 5.49
C ILE A 76 15.80 14.77 4.29
N ALA A 77 16.33 14.51 3.10
CA ALA A 77 15.54 14.36 1.89
C ALA A 77 14.54 13.20 1.99
N GLY A 78 14.95 12.04 2.52
CA GLY A 78 14.07 10.90 2.75
C GLY A 78 12.94 11.21 3.73
N VAL A 79 13.27 11.89 4.85
CA VAL A 79 12.27 12.36 5.83
C VAL A 79 11.24 13.26 5.17
N ILE A 80 11.68 14.34 4.51
CA ILE A 80 10.80 15.34 3.91
C ILE A 80 9.92 14.68 2.84
N ARG A 81 10.51 13.82 2.00
CA ARG A 81 9.81 13.21 0.88
C ARG A 81 8.67 12.32 1.33
N VAL A 82 8.92 11.44 2.28
CA VAL A 82 7.89 10.49 2.76
C VAL A 82 6.90 11.16 3.71
N ALA A 83 7.31 12.20 4.44
CA ALA A 83 6.41 12.93 5.34
C ALA A 83 5.24 13.62 4.61
N VAL A 84 5.41 14.02 3.36
CA VAL A 84 4.38 14.70 2.55
C VAL A 84 3.37 13.72 1.93
N ILE A 85 3.74 12.45 1.74
CA ILE A 85 2.91 11.47 1.03
C ILE A 85 1.74 11.04 1.92
N GLY A 86 0.55 10.95 1.34
CA GLY A 86 -0.67 10.52 2.05
C GLY A 86 -0.63 9.07 2.51
N GLY A 87 -1.44 8.73 3.51
CA GLY A 87 -1.51 7.37 4.06
C GLY A 87 -2.02 6.35 3.04
N ALA A 88 -2.94 6.74 2.15
CA ALA A 88 -3.46 5.89 1.08
C ALA A 88 -2.36 5.42 0.11
N ASP A 89 -1.37 6.28 -0.17
CA ASP A 89 -0.26 5.99 -1.06
C ASP A 89 0.89 5.23 -0.38
N MET A 90 0.85 5.02 0.94
CA MET A 90 1.93 4.37 1.69
C MET A 90 2.32 2.98 1.18
N PRO A 91 1.41 2.09 0.79
CA PRO A 91 1.79 0.79 0.23
C PRO A 91 2.67 0.91 -1.01
N VAL A 92 2.34 1.84 -1.92
CA VAL A 92 3.14 2.13 -3.13
C VAL A 92 4.52 2.64 -2.76
N VAL A 93 4.59 3.59 -1.80
CA VAL A 93 5.85 4.17 -1.33
C VAL A 93 6.75 3.13 -0.68
N ILE A 94 6.20 2.22 0.11
CA ILE A 94 6.97 1.14 0.74
C ILE A 94 7.56 0.21 -0.34
N ALA A 95 6.78 -0.18 -1.35
CA ALA A 95 7.27 -0.99 -2.46
C ALA A 95 8.39 -0.27 -3.22
N PHE A 96 8.24 1.04 -3.46
CA PHE A 96 9.25 1.87 -4.10
C PHE A 96 10.54 2.01 -3.27
N LEU A 97 10.43 2.29 -1.97
CA LEU A 97 11.60 2.35 -1.08
C LEU A 97 12.31 0.99 -0.99
N ASN A 98 11.58 -0.12 -1.00
CA ASN A 98 12.17 -1.45 -1.05
C ASN A 98 12.96 -1.67 -2.34
N SER A 99 12.43 -1.21 -3.48
CA SER A 99 13.15 -1.24 -4.76
C SER A 99 14.45 -0.44 -4.72
N LEU A 100 14.41 0.79 -4.18
CA LEU A 100 15.60 1.61 -4.00
C LEU A 100 16.62 0.95 -3.07
N SER A 101 16.18 0.27 -2.01
CA SER A 101 17.06 -0.51 -1.14
C SER A 101 17.75 -1.65 -1.89
N GLY A 102 17.03 -2.32 -2.80
CA GLY A 102 17.61 -3.33 -3.69
C GLY A 102 18.67 -2.74 -4.62
N ILE A 103 18.42 -1.58 -5.22
CA ILE A 103 19.39 -0.87 -6.07
C ILE A 103 20.62 -0.45 -5.26
N ALA A 104 20.45 0.04 -4.05
CA ALA A 104 21.57 0.38 -3.17
C ALA A 104 22.43 -0.85 -2.81
N ALA A 105 21.77 -1.98 -2.52
CA ALA A 105 22.46 -3.24 -2.25
C ALA A 105 23.22 -3.76 -3.48
N MET A 106 22.61 -3.70 -4.65
CA MET A 106 23.28 -4.05 -5.92
C MET A 106 24.52 -3.19 -6.13
N SER A 107 24.41 -1.88 -5.97
CA SER A 107 25.52 -0.94 -6.11
C SER A 107 26.63 -1.21 -5.08
N ALA A 108 26.29 -1.45 -3.83
CA ALA A 108 27.25 -1.87 -2.81
C ALA A 108 27.98 -3.18 -3.18
N GLY A 109 27.25 -4.12 -3.82
CA GLY A 109 27.79 -5.39 -4.30
C GLY A 109 28.96 -5.22 -5.27
N PHE A 110 28.92 -4.21 -6.13
CA PHE A 110 30.05 -3.89 -7.03
C PHE A 110 31.29 -3.46 -6.25
N ILE A 111 31.13 -2.69 -5.18
CA ILE A 111 32.25 -2.19 -4.39
C ILE A 111 32.94 -3.33 -3.60
N VAL A 112 32.13 -4.22 -3.00
CA VAL A 112 32.64 -5.35 -2.22
C VAL A 112 32.91 -6.59 -3.08
N ASN A 113 32.78 -6.51 -4.39
CA ASN A 113 32.95 -7.61 -5.34
C ASN A 113 32.14 -8.87 -4.99
N SER A 114 30.92 -8.69 -4.50
CA SER A 114 30.01 -9.78 -4.12
C SER A 114 28.94 -10.02 -5.19
N ILE A 115 29.09 -11.08 -5.98
CA ILE A 115 28.13 -11.48 -7.03
C ILE A 115 26.74 -11.74 -6.41
N ILE A 116 26.71 -12.36 -5.22
CA ILE A 116 25.45 -12.66 -4.53
C ILE A 116 24.69 -11.37 -4.20
N LEU A 117 25.39 -10.35 -3.70
CA LEU A 117 24.78 -9.08 -3.36
C LEU A 117 24.31 -8.30 -4.60
N ILE A 118 25.08 -8.38 -5.71
CA ILE A 118 24.68 -7.78 -6.99
C ILE A 118 23.38 -8.42 -7.50
N VAL A 119 23.34 -9.76 -7.57
CA VAL A 119 22.19 -10.49 -8.12
C VAL A 119 20.97 -10.32 -7.23
N ALA A 120 21.11 -10.51 -5.93
CA ALA A 120 20.00 -10.34 -4.98
C ALA A 120 19.47 -8.90 -4.99
N GLY A 121 20.35 -7.91 -4.98
CA GLY A 121 19.97 -6.50 -5.04
C GLY A 121 19.26 -6.13 -6.35
N ALA A 122 19.73 -6.66 -7.48
CA ALA A 122 19.10 -6.47 -8.78
C ALA A 122 17.68 -7.08 -8.83
N LEU A 123 17.51 -8.30 -8.32
CA LEU A 123 16.20 -8.98 -8.26
C LEU A 123 15.21 -8.20 -7.36
N VAL A 124 15.64 -7.80 -6.18
CA VAL A 124 14.80 -7.01 -5.25
C VAL A 124 14.48 -5.64 -5.86
N GLY A 125 15.46 -4.99 -6.49
CA GLY A 125 15.26 -3.71 -7.14
C GLY A 125 14.24 -3.80 -8.29
N ALA A 126 14.41 -4.75 -9.18
CA ALA A 126 13.51 -4.95 -10.32
C ALA A 126 12.10 -5.34 -9.89
N SER A 127 11.97 -6.34 -9.00
CA SER A 127 10.66 -6.78 -8.50
C SER A 127 9.93 -5.66 -7.78
N GLY A 128 10.62 -4.87 -6.96
CA GLY A 128 10.03 -3.73 -6.26
C GLY A 128 9.53 -2.63 -7.20
N ILE A 129 10.24 -2.33 -8.31
CA ILE A 129 9.76 -1.38 -9.33
C ILE A 129 8.50 -1.92 -10.01
N ILE A 130 8.52 -3.18 -10.45
CA ILE A 130 7.36 -3.80 -11.10
C ILE A 130 6.13 -3.74 -10.19
N LEU A 131 6.28 -4.15 -8.92
CA LEU A 131 5.20 -4.09 -7.94
C LEU A 131 4.70 -2.67 -7.72
N THR A 132 5.60 -1.68 -7.62
CA THR A 132 5.24 -0.28 -7.50
C THR A 132 4.39 0.20 -8.67
N LEU A 133 4.78 -0.12 -9.90
CA LEU A 133 4.04 0.27 -11.11
C LEU A 133 2.67 -0.42 -11.19
N LEU A 134 2.59 -1.70 -10.85
CA LEU A 134 1.32 -2.44 -10.79
C LEU A 134 0.36 -1.84 -9.76
N MET A 135 0.87 -1.45 -8.58
CA MET A 135 0.05 -0.80 -7.57
C MET A 135 -0.40 0.60 -8.01
N CYS A 136 0.47 1.36 -8.66
CA CYS A 136 0.08 2.65 -9.24
C CYS A 136 -1.05 2.48 -10.27
N ALA A 137 -0.94 1.49 -11.15
CA ALA A 137 -1.97 1.16 -12.13
C ALA A 137 -3.29 0.76 -11.45
N ALA A 138 -3.22 -0.08 -10.41
CA ALA A 138 -4.40 -0.51 -9.63
C ALA A 138 -5.10 0.64 -8.90
N MET A 139 -4.39 1.73 -8.61
CA MET A 139 -4.95 2.96 -8.01
C MET A 139 -5.33 4.01 -9.06
N ASN A 140 -5.19 3.70 -10.35
CA ASN A 140 -5.35 4.65 -11.47
C ASN A 140 -4.52 5.93 -11.29
N ARG A 141 -3.26 5.79 -10.86
CA ARG A 141 -2.33 6.89 -10.59
C ARG A 141 -0.96 6.64 -11.19
N THR A 142 -0.25 7.71 -11.50
CA THR A 142 1.16 7.60 -11.89
C THR A 142 2.07 7.61 -10.66
N LEU A 143 3.24 6.97 -10.77
CA LEU A 143 4.26 7.02 -9.70
C LEU A 143 4.68 8.46 -9.37
N LEU A 144 4.74 9.34 -10.38
CA LEU A 144 5.08 10.75 -10.19
C LEU A 144 4.03 11.48 -9.33
N ASP A 145 2.74 11.16 -9.51
CA ASP A 145 1.66 11.77 -8.74
C ASP A 145 1.71 11.31 -7.27
N VAL A 146 1.96 10.02 -7.04
CA VAL A 146 2.19 9.48 -5.71
C VAL A 146 3.39 10.17 -5.04
N LEU A 147 4.50 10.28 -5.74
CA LEU A 147 5.70 10.94 -5.23
C LEU A 147 5.52 12.45 -5.02
N LYS A 148 4.69 13.14 -5.75
CA LYS A 148 4.36 14.57 -5.51
C LYS A 148 3.51 14.79 -4.26
N GLY A 149 2.93 13.74 -3.69
CA GLY A 149 2.07 13.85 -2.51
C GLY A 149 0.70 14.43 -2.84
N GLY A 150 0.06 13.95 -3.90
CA GLY A 150 -1.11 14.55 -4.53
C GLY A 150 -2.47 14.35 -3.84
N PHE A 151 -2.57 13.66 -2.72
CA PHE A 151 -3.79 13.68 -1.93
C PHE A 151 -3.69 14.77 -0.87
N GLY A 152 -4.37 15.88 -1.14
CA GLY A 152 -4.55 16.95 -0.18
C GLY A 152 -5.23 16.41 1.09
N THR A 153 -4.80 16.94 2.22
CA THR A 153 -5.57 16.91 3.45
C THR A 153 -6.79 17.82 3.24
N THR A 154 -7.77 17.37 2.52
CA THR A 154 -9.09 17.95 2.64
C THR A 154 -9.61 17.52 4.00
N ASN A 155 -9.90 18.49 4.86
CA ASN A 155 -10.74 18.23 6.03
C ASN A 155 -12.10 17.83 5.48
N ILE A 156 -12.32 16.54 5.31
CA ILE A 156 -13.60 16.01 4.88
C ILE A 156 -14.51 16.13 6.10
N ASN A 157 -15.22 17.25 6.20
CA ASN A 157 -16.41 17.36 7.03
C ASN A 157 -17.55 16.65 6.30
N ASN A 158 -17.40 15.36 6.08
CA ASN A 158 -18.51 14.55 5.62
C ASN A 158 -19.46 14.35 6.81
N GLU A 159 -20.50 15.14 6.87
CA GLU A 159 -21.70 14.77 7.61
C GLU A 159 -22.23 13.49 6.97
N TYR A 160 -22.15 12.39 7.70
CA TYR A 160 -22.77 11.13 7.28
C TYR A 160 -24.25 11.37 7.05
N THR A 161 -24.70 11.21 5.81
CA THR A 161 -26.11 11.46 5.45
C THR A 161 -27.06 10.37 5.94
N LYS A 162 -26.52 9.23 6.40
CA LYS A 162 -27.30 8.13 6.98
C LYS A 162 -26.51 7.44 8.09
N ASP A 163 -27.16 7.18 9.20
CA ASP A 163 -26.62 6.34 10.25
C ASP A 163 -26.57 4.88 9.76
N PRO A 164 -25.49 4.13 10.03
CA PRO A 164 -25.41 2.72 9.69
C PRO A 164 -26.44 1.92 10.50
N ILE A 165 -27.07 0.95 9.86
CA ILE A 165 -27.95 0.01 10.55
C ILE A 165 -27.09 -0.99 11.29
N SER A 166 -27.17 -0.98 12.62
CA SER A 166 -26.46 -1.97 13.46
C SER A 166 -27.20 -3.30 13.40
N THR A 167 -26.45 -4.39 13.26
CA THR A 167 -26.98 -5.76 13.27
C THR A 167 -26.21 -6.63 14.27
N SER A 168 -26.74 -7.80 14.59
CA SER A 168 -26.11 -8.78 15.46
C SER A 168 -25.45 -9.91 14.68
N PRO A 169 -24.46 -10.63 15.25
CA PRO A 169 -23.91 -11.83 14.62
C PRO A 169 -24.99 -12.89 14.34
N GLU A 170 -25.99 -13.00 15.18
CA GLU A 170 -27.10 -13.94 15.06
C GLU A 170 -27.97 -13.62 13.85
N ASP A 171 -28.30 -12.33 13.63
CA ASP A 171 -29.07 -11.89 12.46
C ASP A 171 -28.29 -12.15 11.16
N VAL A 172 -27.00 -11.83 11.14
CA VAL A 172 -26.12 -12.11 10.00
C VAL A 172 -26.02 -13.61 9.72
N ALA A 173 -25.94 -14.45 10.76
CA ALA A 173 -25.91 -15.90 10.61
C ALA A 173 -27.23 -16.44 9.98
N ILE A 174 -28.38 -15.83 10.31
CA ILE A 174 -29.66 -16.16 9.69
C ILE A 174 -29.63 -15.75 8.20
N GLU A 175 -29.21 -14.53 7.89
CA GLU A 175 -29.11 -14.05 6.50
C GLU A 175 -28.21 -14.96 5.66
N LEU A 176 -27.02 -15.30 6.17
CA LEU A 176 -26.09 -16.21 5.51
C LEU A 176 -26.68 -17.61 5.29
N SER A 177 -27.55 -18.08 6.19
CA SER A 177 -28.14 -19.43 6.08
C SER A 177 -29.16 -19.55 4.95
N TYR A 178 -29.69 -18.43 4.46
CA TYR A 178 -30.64 -18.36 3.35
C TYR A 178 -30.00 -17.90 2.03
N ALA A 179 -28.72 -17.50 2.06
CA ALA A 179 -28.00 -17.07 0.88
C ALA A 179 -27.60 -18.28 0.01
N GLU A 180 -27.64 -18.10 -1.29
CA GLU A 180 -27.08 -19.05 -2.26
C GLU A 180 -25.62 -18.67 -2.62
N SER A 181 -25.32 -17.37 -2.58
CA SER A 181 -23.99 -16.83 -2.91
C SER A 181 -23.51 -15.81 -1.88
N VAL A 182 -22.25 -15.95 -1.45
CA VAL A 182 -21.58 -15.05 -0.50
C VAL A 182 -20.25 -14.62 -1.06
N VAL A 183 -20.00 -13.30 -1.08
CA VAL A 183 -18.69 -12.74 -1.43
C VAL A 183 -18.05 -12.13 -0.19
N ILE A 184 -16.84 -12.55 0.13
CA ILE A 184 -16.05 -12.05 1.25
C ILE A 184 -15.02 -11.06 0.71
N VAL A 185 -15.01 -9.85 1.27
CA VAL A 185 -14.06 -8.78 0.93
C VAL A 185 -13.09 -8.58 2.08
N PRO A 186 -11.90 -9.21 2.04
CA PRO A 186 -10.91 -9.08 3.09
C PRO A 186 -10.16 -7.74 2.97
N GLY A 187 -9.97 -7.08 4.10
CA GLY A 187 -9.20 -5.85 4.20
C GLY A 187 -8.13 -5.90 5.29
N TYR A 188 -7.42 -4.80 5.47
CA TYR A 188 -6.35 -4.71 6.45
C TYR A 188 -6.81 -4.98 7.88
N GLY A 189 -8.06 -4.65 8.21
CA GLY A 189 -8.64 -4.94 9.52
C GLY A 189 -8.68 -6.43 9.85
N MET A 190 -8.96 -7.30 8.87
CA MET A 190 -8.88 -8.75 9.01
C MET A 190 -7.45 -9.20 9.38
N ALA A 191 -6.44 -8.65 8.68
CA ALA A 191 -5.03 -8.94 8.95
C ALA A 191 -4.60 -8.53 10.36
N VAL A 192 -5.00 -7.34 10.81
CA VAL A 192 -4.68 -6.83 12.16
C VAL A 192 -5.35 -7.65 13.25
N ALA A 193 -6.56 -8.11 13.00
CA ALA A 193 -7.30 -8.97 13.93
C ALA A 193 -6.83 -10.44 13.89
N GLN A 194 -5.95 -10.81 12.94
CA GLN A 194 -5.55 -12.19 12.68
C GLN A 194 -6.76 -13.12 12.49
N ALA A 195 -7.81 -12.61 11.82
CA ALA A 195 -9.09 -13.29 11.71
C ALA A 195 -9.16 -14.29 10.54
N GLN A 196 -8.09 -14.49 9.77
CA GLN A 196 -8.07 -15.38 8.60
C GLN A 196 -8.48 -16.82 8.93
N ALA A 197 -8.11 -17.34 10.11
CA ALA A 197 -8.51 -18.68 10.53
C ALA A 197 -10.03 -18.77 10.77
N ALA A 198 -10.64 -17.77 11.41
CA ALA A 198 -12.10 -17.72 11.61
C ALA A 198 -12.84 -17.56 10.28
N VAL A 199 -12.27 -16.81 9.33
CA VAL A 199 -12.82 -16.67 7.97
C VAL A 199 -12.79 -18.02 7.23
N LYS A 200 -11.72 -18.80 7.37
CA LYS A 200 -11.66 -20.17 6.82
C LYS A 200 -12.73 -21.06 7.41
N GLU A 201 -12.92 -21.04 8.73
CA GLU A 201 -13.96 -21.83 9.42
C GLU A 201 -15.36 -21.45 8.93
N LEU A 202 -15.64 -20.15 8.81
CA LEU A 202 -16.88 -19.64 8.24
C LEU A 202 -17.08 -20.14 6.80
N THR A 203 -16.03 -20.03 5.96
CA THR A 203 -16.07 -20.48 4.57
C THR A 203 -16.42 -21.96 4.46
N ASN A 204 -15.77 -22.80 5.28
CA ASN A 204 -16.06 -24.23 5.30
C ASN A 204 -17.52 -24.49 5.71
N THR A 205 -18.00 -23.81 6.77
CA THR A 205 -19.39 -23.93 7.24
C THR A 205 -20.41 -23.56 6.19
N LEU A 206 -20.13 -22.51 5.38
CA LEU A 206 -21.00 -22.08 4.29
C LEU A 206 -20.96 -23.09 3.13
N LYS A 207 -19.78 -23.56 2.75
CA LYS A 207 -19.61 -24.58 1.69
C LYS A 207 -20.27 -25.90 2.06
N ASP A 208 -20.22 -26.31 3.33
CA ASP A 208 -20.92 -27.52 3.83
C ASP A 208 -22.44 -27.41 3.71
N LYS A 209 -22.96 -26.18 3.65
CA LYS A 209 -24.38 -25.90 3.39
C LYS A 209 -24.69 -25.70 1.90
N ASN A 210 -23.75 -25.97 1.00
CA ASN A 210 -23.81 -25.75 -0.44
C ASN A 210 -24.01 -24.27 -0.83
N ILE A 211 -23.50 -23.36 -0.04
CA ILE A 211 -23.47 -21.94 -0.35
C ILE A 211 -22.17 -21.63 -1.11
N GLU A 212 -22.28 -20.96 -2.26
CA GLU A 212 -21.12 -20.54 -3.03
C GLU A 212 -20.39 -19.42 -2.30
N VAL A 213 -19.06 -19.58 -2.04
CA VAL A 213 -18.27 -18.58 -1.37
C VAL A 213 -17.11 -18.15 -2.25
N LYS A 214 -17.01 -16.84 -2.52
CA LYS A 214 -15.92 -16.20 -3.28
C LYS A 214 -15.23 -15.14 -2.44
N PHE A 215 -13.96 -14.91 -2.73
CA PHE A 215 -13.16 -13.83 -2.11
C PHE A 215 -12.86 -12.76 -3.16
N ALA A 216 -13.35 -11.54 -2.92
CA ALA A 216 -13.06 -10.39 -3.77
C ALA A 216 -11.85 -9.64 -3.23
N ILE A 217 -10.73 -9.73 -3.93
CA ILE A 217 -9.47 -9.18 -3.47
C ILE A 217 -9.11 -7.92 -4.25
N HIS A 218 -9.08 -6.80 -3.55
CA HIS A 218 -8.59 -5.56 -4.15
C HIS A 218 -7.04 -5.53 -4.16
N PRO A 219 -6.40 -5.15 -5.27
CA PRO A 219 -4.93 -5.16 -5.41
C PRO A 219 -4.18 -4.37 -4.35
N VAL A 220 -4.78 -3.29 -3.83
CA VAL A 220 -4.19 -2.44 -2.80
C VAL A 220 -4.76 -2.69 -1.39
N ALA A 221 -5.59 -3.73 -1.22
CA ALA A 221 -6.06 -4.12 0.10
C ALA A 221 -4.89 -4.59 0.98
N GLY A 222 -4.77 -4.00 2.17
CA GLY A 222 -3.67 -4.34 3.08
C GLY A 222 -2.55 -3.31 3.11
N ARG A 223 -1.30 -3.77 3.24
CA ARG A 223 -0.10 -2.93 3.37
C ARG A 223 1.01 -3.27 2.39
N MET A 224 0.84 -4.33 1.63
CA MET A 224 1.77 -4.76 0.58
C MET A 224 0.98 -5.45 -0.54
N PRO A 225 1.50 -5.51 -1.78
CA PRO A 225 0.87 -6.23 -2.87
C PRO A 225 0.62 -7.69 -2.51
N GLY A 226 -0.58 -8.19 -2.83
CA GLY A 226 -0.95 -9.57 -2.54
C GLY A 226 -1.12 -9.90 -1.06
N HIS A 227 -1.19 -8.90 -0.17
CA HIS A 227 -1.29 -9.12 1.28
C HIS A 227 -2.46 -10.04 1.63
N MET A 228 -3.64 -9.81 1.08
CA MET A 228 -4.81 -10.64 1.36
C MET A 228 -4.68 -12.04 0.77
N ASN A 229 -4.11 -12.18 -0.43
CA ASN A 229 -3.87 -13.47 -1.04
C ASN A 229 -2.96 -14.36 -0.17
N VAL A 230 -1.86 -13.78 0.36
CA VAL A 230 -0.93 -14.50 1.24
C VAL A 230 -1.62 -14.96 2.51
N LEU A 231 -2.39 -14.08 3.18
CA LEU A 231 -3.09 -14.43 4.42
C LEU A 231 -4.16 -15.49 4.23
N LEU A 232 -4.88 -15.45 3.11
CA LEU A 232 -5.89 -16.47 2.79
C LEU A 232 -5.23 -17.80 2.41
N ALA A 233 -4.12 -17.77 1.66
CA ALA A 233 -3.34 -18.96 1.33
C ALA A 233 -2.70 -19.60 2.57
N GLU A 234 -2.29 -18.81 3.58
CA GLU A 234 -1.74 -19.31 4.86
C GLU A 234 -2.72 -20.22 5.61
N VAL A 235 -4.01 -20.01 5.40
CA VAL A 235 -5.09 -20.82 6.01
C VAL A 235 -5.75 -21.76 5.00
N ASP A 236 -5.06 -22.10 3.91
CA ASP A 236 -5.51 -23.04 2.90
C ASP A 236 -6.85 -22.66 2.22
N ILE A 237 -7.12 -21.38 1.99
CA ILE A 237 -8.16 -20.94 1.06
C ILE A 237 -7.66 -21.18 -0.37
N ASP A 238 -8.47 -21.85 -1.18
CA ASP A 238 -8.10 -22.17 -2.55
C ASP A 238 -7.97 -20.92 -3.42
N TYR A 239 -6.97 -20.88 -4.30
CA TYR A 239 -6.78 -19.76 -5.23
C TYR A 239 -7.94 -19.63 -6.22
N GLU A 240 -8.66 -20.72 -6.50
CA GLU A 240 -9.83 -20.73 -7.37
C GLU A 240 -11.01 -19.94 -6.76
N ASP A 241 -11.05 -19.79 -5.44
CA ASP A 241 -12.04 -18.97 -4.74
C ASP A 241 -11.65 -17.49 -4.67
N MET A 242 -10.43 -17.11 -5.08
CA MET A 242 -9.89 -15.76 -5.00
C MET A 242 -9.99 -15.05 -6.34
N PHE A 243 -10.82 -14.02 -6.40
CA PHE A 243 -11.11 -13.26 -7.62
C PHE A 243 -10.47 -11.88 -7.57
N THR A 244 -10.01 -11.41 -8.72
CA THR A 244 -9.55 -10.03 -8.89
C THR A 244 -10.74 -9.07 -8.97
N LEU A 245 -10.47 -7.78 -8.84
CA LEU A 245 -11.47 -6.73 -8.97
C LEU A 245 -12.18 -6.79 -10.34
N GLU A 246 -11.43 -7.01 -11.40
CA GLU A 246 -11.96 -7.06 -12.77
C GLU A 246 -12.89 -8.24 -12.99
N ASP A 247 -12.58 -9.38 -12.36
CA ASP A 247 -13.39 -10.59 -12.52
C ASP A 247 -14.68 -10.55 -11.70
N ILE A 248 -14.61 -10.04 -10.46
CA ILE A 248 -15.72 -10.15 -9.50
C ILE A 248 -16.75 -9.01 -9.60
N ASN A 249 -16.35 -7.82 -10.07
CA ASN A 249 -17.24 -6.65 -10.06
C ASN A 249 -18.55 -6.87 -10.84
N SER A 250 -18.53 -7.68 -11.90
CA SER A 250 -19.74 -8.00 -12.65
C SER A 250 -20.71 -8.93 -11.90
N GLU A 251 -20.25 -9.62 -10.86
CA GLU A 251 -21.03 -10.60 -10.12
C GLU A 251 -21.74 -10.01 -8.89
N PHE A 252 -21.32 -8.84 -8.38
CA PHE A 252 -21.95 -8.26 -7.19
C PHE A 252 -23.46 -8.06 -7.33
N SER A 253 -23.96 -7.70 -8.51
CA SER A 253 -25.40 -7.51 -8.74
C SER A 253 -26.24 -8.78 -8.57
N SER A 254 -25.64 -9.95 -8.70
CA SER A 254 -26.28 -11.26 -8.48
C SER A 254 -25.98 -11.86 -7.10
N THR A 255 -25.01 -11.28 -6.36
CA THR A 255 -24.60 -11.79 -5.05
C THR A 255 -25.65 -11.50 -3.98
N ASP A 256 -25.98 -12.52 -3.17
CA ASP A 256 -26.96 -12.37 -2.09
C ASP A 256 -26.39 -11.59 -0.92
N VAL A 257 -25.25 -12.00 -0.41
CA VAL A 257 -24.62 -11.36 0.76
C VAL A 257 -23.14 -11.06 0.50
N VAL A 258 -22.73 -9.84 0.80
CA VAL A 258 -21.30 -9.45 0.82
C VAL A 258 -20.87 -9.20 2.25
N LEU A 259 -19.79 -9.86 2.67
CA LEU A 259 -19.14 -9.63 3.96
C LEU A 259 -17.86 -8.81 3.78
N VAL A 260 -17.89 -7.55 4.20
CA VAL A 260 -16.70 -6.67 4.16
C VAL A 260 -15.96 -6.79 5.50
N LEU A 261 -14.79 -7.41 5.48
CA LEU A 261 -14.02 -7.74 6.69
C LEU A 261 -12.84 -6.78 6.87
N GLY A 262 -13.07 -5.65 7.55
CA GLY A 262 -12.02 -4.68 7.84
C GLY A 262 -11.43 -3.99 6.62
N ALA A 263 -12.17 -3.89 5.53
CA ALA A 263 -11.91 -3.02 4.39
C ALA A 263 -12.63 -1.67 4.56
N ASN A 264 -12.16 -0.63 3.87
CA ASN A 264 -12.77 0.71 3.88
C ASN A 264 -12.70 1.35 2.49
N ASP A 265 -11.60 2.05 2.16
CA ASP A 265 -11.49 2.85 0.94
C ASP A 265 -11.71 2.03 -0.35
N VAL A 266 -11.31 0.77 -0.37
CA VAL A 266 -11.43 -0.14 -1.51
C VAL A 266 -12.87 -0.55 -1.88
N VAL A 267 -13.83 -0.21 -1.03
CA VAL A 267 -15.28 -0.44 -1.24
C VAL A 267 -16.07 0.88 -1.13
N ASN A 268 -15.41 2.02 -1.07
CA ASN A 268 -16.04 3.29 -0.81
C ASN A 268 -16.55 3.94 -2.13
N PRO A 269 -17.87 4.12 -2.32
CA PRO A 269 -18.44 4.71 -3.53
C PRO A 269 -17.98 6.15 -3.82
N LEU A 270 -17.43 6.88 -2.85
CA LEU A 270 -16.86 8.22 -3.06
C LEU A 270 -15.74 8.22 -4.12
N ALA A 271 -15.10 7.08 -4.34
CA ALA A 271 -14.13 6.92 -5.43
C ALA A 271 -14.73 7.19 -6.82
N ARG A 272 -16.05 7.00 -6.97
CA ARG A 272 -16.79 7.21 -8.24
C ARG A 272 -17.53 8.55 -8.28
N THR A 273 -17.98 9.05 -7.14
CA THR A 273 -18.99 10.11 -7.08
C THR A 273 -18.46 11.47 -6.64
N ASP A 274 -17.35 11.53 -5.93
CA ASP A 274 -16.83 12.76 -5.33
C ASP A 274 -15.44 13.11 -5.88
N GLU A 275 -15.37 14.10 -6.75
CA GLU A 275 -14.12 14.59 -7.37
C GLU A 275 -13.14 15.20 -6.36
N GLU A 276 -13.62 15.65 -5.21
CA GLU A 276 -12.77 16.18 -4.14
C GLU A 276 -12.24 15.06 -3.21
N SER A 277 -12.75 13.84 -3.34
CA SER A 277 -12.32 12.71 -2.53
C SER A 277 -10.86 12.32 -2.83
N PRO A 278 -10.05 12.04 -1.79
CA PRO A 278 -8.67 11.54 -1.97
C PRO A 278 -8.56 10.25 -2.78
N ILE A 279 -9.62 9.48 -2.88
CA ILE A 279 -9.67 8.21 -3.63
C ILE A 279 -10.37 8.34 -4.99
N TYR A 280 -10.75 9.54 -5.41
CA TYR A 280 -11.44 9.73 -6.68
C TYR A 280 -10.69 9.10 -7.86
N GLY A 281 -11.43 8.38 -8.69
CA GLY A 281 -10.88 7.65 -9.84
C GLY A 281 -10.15 6.35 -9.51
N MET A 282 -10.05 5.94 -8.23
CA MET A 282 -9.55 4.64 -7.86
C MET A 282 -10.61 3.58 -8.21
N PRO A 283 -10.26 2.50 -8.93
CA PRO A 283 -11.14 1.35 -9.08
C PRO A 283 -11.48 0.77 -7.70
N ILE A 284 -12.76 0.46 -7.46
CA ILE A 284 -13.23 -0.12 -6.20
C ILE A 284 -14.02 -1.39 -6.46
N LEU A 285 -14.19 -2.19 -5.43
CA LEU A 285 -15.12 -3.31 -5.43
C LEU A 285 -16.54 -2.78 -5.28
N ASP A 286 -17.42 -3.10 -6.24
CA ASP A 286 -18.78 -2.57 -6.37
C ASP A 286 -19.77 -3.29 -5.42
N VAL A 287 -19.38 -3.44 -4.16
CA VAL A 287 -20.15 -4.17 -3.12
C VAL A 287 -21.55 -3.59 -2.91
N ASP A 288 -21.72 -2.30 -3.16
CA ASP A 288 -22.99 -1.58 -3.06
C ASP A 288 -24.05 -2.05 -4.06
N LEU A 289 -23.68 -2.85 -5.07
CA LEU A 289 -24.61 -3.47 -6.01
C LEU A 289 -25.21 -4.78 -5.51
N ALA A 290 -24.65 -5.39 -4.46
CA ALA A 290 -25.16 -6.64 -3.91
C ALA A 290 -26.51 -6.46 -3.18
N LYS A 291 -27.27 -7.55 -3.03
CA LYS A 291 -28.57 -7.50 -2.37
C LYS A 291 -28.46 -7.10 -0.90
N GLN A 292 -27.43 -7.61 -0.20
CA GLN A 292 -27.15 -7.32 1.19
C GLN A 292 -25.65 -7.11 1.40
N VAL A 293 -25.29 -6.07 2.15
CA VAL A 293 -23.87 -5.79 2.50
C VAL A 293 -23.72 -5.69 4.02
N VAL A 294 -22.89 -6.55 4.56
CA VAL A 294 -22.55 -6.58 5.99
C VAL A 294 -21.11 -6.15 6.18
N VAL A 295 -20.88 -5.13 6.98
CA VAL A 295 -19.54 -4.57 7.24
C VAL A 295 -19.11 -4.87 8.66
N LEU A 296 -18.02 -5.61 8.81
CA LEU A 296 -17.36 -5.83 10.09
C LEU A 296 -16.21 -4.85 10.24
N LYS A 297 -16.36 -3.90 11.15
CA LYS A 297 -15.38 -2.85 11.40
C LYS A 297 -15.24 -2.60 12.91
N ARG A 298 -14.00 -2.51 13.37
CA ARG A 298 -13.72 -2.28 14.80
C ARG A 298 -14.19 -0.92 15.30
N SER A 299 -14.17 0.08 14.47
CA SER A 299 -14.56 1.45 14.80
C SER A 299 -15.13 2.16 13.58
N MET A 300 -15.96 3.18 13.83
CA MET A 300 -16.49 4.06 12.79
C MET A 300 -15.49 5.15 12.36
N SER A 301 -14.22 5.02 12.77
CA SER A 301 -13.17 5.95 12.34
C SER A 301 -13.05 5.95 10.82
N PRO A 302 -12.94 7.14 10.21
CA PRO A 302 -12.79 7.27 8.77
C PRO A 302 -11.51 6.59 8.28
N GLY A 303 -11.53 6.13 7.02
CA GLY A 303 -10.34 5.72 6.30
C GLY A 303 -9.57 6.95 5.80
N TYR A 304 -8.93 6.82 4.65
CA TYR A 304 -8.24 7.95 4.02
C TYR A 304 -9.21 8.92 3.31
N ALA A 305 -10.38 8.42 2.96
CA ALA A 305 -11.43 9.18 2.25
C ALA A 305 -12.60 9.59 3.14
N GLY A 306 -12.54 9.29 4.40
CA GLY A 306 -13.63 9.63 5.32
C GLY A 306 -14.61 8.53 5.60
#